data_c916d199aa8d9959f11c10fe0f4c73ee
#
_entry.id   c916d199aa8d9959f11c10fe0f4c73ee
#
_cell.length_a   1.000
_cell.length_b   1.000
_cell.length_c   1.000
_cell.angle_alpha   90.00
_cell.angle_beta   90.00
_cell.angle_gamma   90.00
#
_symmetry.space_group_name_H-M   'P 1'
#
loop_
_entity.id
_entity.type
_entity.pdbx_description
1 polymer ?
#
loop_
_entity_poly.entity_id
_entity_poly.type
_entity_poly.pdbx_seq_one_letter_code
_entity_poly.pdbx_strand_id
1 'polypeptide(L)'
;VALQCARKSEPTLRDDLVNFGIPLFANIHLCGSVMTETFFVMAVSKMLYGEFPSVGKMILFCLLLGVFAIGAPGVPGGTVMASLGLITGVLGFDETGTALMLTIFALQDSFGTACNVTGDGALTLILTGYAEKHGIKEAKLGDVL
;
A
#
# COMPACT_ATOMS: atom_id res chain seq x y z
N VAL A 1 -6.10 8.55 13.68
CA VAL A 1 -7.33 7.73 13.63
C VAL A 1 -6.98 6.26 13.71
N ALA A 2 -6.15 5.67 12.81
CA ALA A 2 -5.82 4.24 12.77
C ALA A 2 -5.33 3.69 14.13
N LEU A 3 -4.37 4.35 14.78
CA LEU A 3 -3.90 3.98 16.13
C LEU A 3 -5.01 3.95 17.18
N GLN A 4 -5.93 4.92 17.14
CA GLN A 4 -7.05 4.97 18.08
C GLN A 4 -8.06 3.86 17.84
N CYS A 5 -8.30 3.51 16.58
CA CYS A 5 -9.17 2.38 16.22
C CYS A 5 -8.51 1.05 16.63
N ALA A 6 -7.23 0.87 16.36
CA ALA A 6 -6.50 -0.35 16.71
C ALA A 6 -6.49 -0.62 18.21
N ARG A 7 -6.35 0.44 19.05
CA ARG A 7 -6.43 0.30 20.52
C ARG A 7 -7.81 -0.04 21.05
N LYS A 8 -8.86 0.09 20.25
CA LYS A 8 -10.25 -0.24 20.61
C LYS A 8 -10.76 -1.48 19.91
N SER A 9 -9.86 -2.23 19.25
CA SER A 9 -10.24 -3.42 18.49
C SER A 9 -10.64 -4.58 19.42
N GLU A 10 -11.49 -5.45 18.90
CA GLU A 10 -11.78 -6.75 19.45
C GLU A 10 -11.39 -7.81 18.38
N PRO A 11 -10.51 -8.76 18.69
CA PRO A 11 -9.79 -8.94 19.98
C PRO A 11 -8.79 -7.81 20.27
N THR A 12 -8.46 -7.65 21.56
CA THR A 12 -7.53 -6.60 22.01
C THR A 12 -6.13 -6.82 21.44
N LEU A 13 -5.56 -5.78 20.87
CA LEU A 13 -4.20 -5.78 20.38
C LEU A 13 -3.22 -5.32 21.46
N ARG A 14 -2.00 -5.84 21.43
CA ARG A 14 -0.93 -5.42 22.34
C ARG A 14 -0.51 -3.98 22.06
N ASP A 15 -0.43 -3.15 23.09
CA ASP A 15 -0.11 -1.71 22.94
C ASP A 15 1.26 -1.45 22.34
N ASP A 16 2.29 -2.23 22.70
CA ASP A 16 3.63 -2.12 22.14
C ASP A 16 3.62 -2.39 20.62
N LEU A 17 2.89 -3.43 20.19
CA LEU A 17 2.78 -3.79 18.78
C LEU A 17 1.91 -2.82 17.97
N VAL A 18 0.86 -2.26 18.59
CA VAL A 18 0.05 -1.20 17.96
C VAL A 18 0.87 0.06 17.75
N ASN A 19 1.63 0.49 18.76
CA ASN A 19 2.43 1.71 18.68
C ASN A 19 3.57 1.63 17.66
N PHE A 20 4.11 0.44 17.45
CA PHE A 20 5.16 0.19 16.45
C PHE A 20 4.58 -0.23 15.10
N GLY A 21 3.66 -1.19 15.09
CA GLY A 21 3.17 -1.86 13.89
C GLY A 21 2.35 -0.93 13.01
N ILE A 22 1.37 -0.21 13.56
CA ILE A 22 0.52 0.68 12.75
C ILE A 22 1.34 1.76 12.00
N PRO A 23 2.26 2.51 12.64
CA PRO A 23 3.11 3.45 11.92
C PRO A 23 4.05 2.78 10.91
N LEU A 24 4.59 1.61 11.23
CA LEU A 24 5.46 0.88 10.32
C LEU A 24 4.68 0.41 9.09
N PHE A 25 3.57 -0.28 9.29
CA PHE A 25 2.77 -0.82 8.19
C PHE A 25 2.18 0.28 7.31
N ALA A 26 1.75 1.40 7.88
CA ALA A 26 1.30 2.56 7.11
C ALA A 26 2.33 3.09 6.11
N ASN A 27 3.62 2.78 6.29
CA ASN A 27 4.67 3.16 5.35
C ASN A 27 5.08 2.04 4.39
N ILE A 28 4.96 0.77 4.77
CA ILE A 28 5.48 -0.35 3.98
C ILE A 28 4.39 -1.27 3.42
N HIS A 29 3.16 -1.15 3.91
CA HIS A 29 2.03 -1.98 3.48
C HIS A 29 1.02 -1.15 2.70
N LEU A 30 1.17 -1.09 1.39
CA LEU A 30 0.35 -0.31 0.46
C LEU A 30 -0.42 -1.21 -0.51
N CYS A 31 -0.92 -2.35 -0.02
CA CYS A 31 -1.56 -3.38 -0.85
C CYS A 31 -2.76 -2.85 -1.66
N GLY A 32 -3.59 -2.02 -1.08
CA GLY A 32 -4.74 -1.42 -1.78
C GLY A 32 -4.31 -0.48 -2.89
N SER A 33 -3.33 0.40 -2.63
CA SER A 33 -2.80 1.32 -3.64
C SER A 33 -2.11 0.59 -4.79
N VAL A 34 -1.26 -0.40 -4.49
CA VAL A 34 -0.58 -1.21 -5.51
C VAL A 34 -1.56 -2.02 -6.35
N MET A 35 -2.58 -2.61 -5.72
CA MET A 35 -3.60 -3.40 -6.43
C MET A 35 -4.45 -2.51 -7.33
N THR A 36 -4.91 -1.36 -6.85
CA THR A 36 -5.69 -0.42 -7.65
C THR A 36 -4.87 0.16 -8.80
N GLU A 37 -3.60 0.49 -8.58
CA GLU A 37 -2.70 0.97 -9.63
C GLU A 37 -2.51 -0.07 -10.73
N THR A 38 -2.22 -1.32 -10.34
CA THR A 38 -2.09 -2.44 -11.29
C THR A 38 -3.36 -2.63 -12.12
N PHE A 39 -4.53 -2.57 -11.48
CA PHE A 39 -5.82 -2.67 -12.16
C PHE A 39 -6.03 -1.53 -13.17
N PHE A 40 -5.82 -0.28 -12.75
CA PHE A 40 -6.05 0.87 -13.62
C PHE A 40 -5.05 0.99 -14.76
N VAL A 41 -3.81 0.60 -14.56
CA VAL A 41 -2.82 0.48 -15.64
C VAL A 41 -3.33 -0.45 -16.75
N MET A 42 -3.88 -1.61 -16.36
CA MET A 42 -4.46 -2.55 -17.33
C MET A 42 -5.70 -1.97 -18.03
N ALA A 43 -6.60 -1.35 -17.24
CA ALA A 43 -7.83 -0.75 -17.76
C ALA A 43 -7.54 0.40 -18.72
N VAL A 44 -6.67 1.32 -18.34
CA VAL A 44 -6.26 2.47 -19.18
C VAL A 44 -5.53 2.00 -20.43
N SER A 45 -4.64 1.01 -20.31
CA SER A 45 -3.97 0.43 -21.48
C SER A 45 -4.97 -0.12 -22.47
N LYS A 46 -5.94 -0.90 -22.00
CA LYS A 46 -6.99 -1.45 -22.87
C LYS A 46 -7.86 -0.38 -23.51
N MET A 47 -8.21 0.68 -22.74
CA MET A 47 -9.09 1.75 -23.22
C MET A 47 -8.41 2.68 -24.23
N LEU A 48 -7.16 3.08 -23.99
CA LEU A 48 -6.46 4.05 -24.84
C LEU A 48 -5.69 3.40 -25.98
N TYR A 49 -5.05 2.27 -25.73
CA TYR A 49 -4.16 1.63 -26.70
C TYR A 49 -4.77 0.39 -27.35
N GLY A 50 -5.99 -0.02 -26.93
CA GLY A 50 -6.71 -1.14 -27.52
C GLY A 50 -6.24 -2.52 -27.07
N GLU A 51 -5.14 -2.63 -26.31
CA GLU A 51 -4.55 -3.90 -25.87
C GLU A 51 -4.10 -3.85 -24.42
N PHE A 52 -3.96 -5.03 -23.81
CA PHE A 52 -3.34 -5.14 -22.49
C PHE A 52 -1.81 -5.14 -22.63
N PRO A 53 -1.06 -4.63 -21.63
CA PRO A 53 0.38 -4.81 -21.60
C PRO A 53 0.73 -6.30 -21.61
N SER A 54 1.86 -6.66 -22.22
CA SER A 54 2.30 -8.07 -22.22
C SER A 54 2.53 -8.59 -20.79
N VAL A 55 2.31 -9.88 -20.58
CA VAL A 55 2.48 -10.52 -19.26
C VAL A 55 3.87 -10.24 -18.66
N GLY A 56 4.93 -10.29 -19.49
CA GLY A 56 6.29 -9.98 -19.04
C GLY A 56 6.44 -8.55 -18.52
N LYS A 57 5.87 -7.57 -19.22
CA LYS A 57 5.85 -6.17 -18.78
C LYS A 57 5.07 -5.99 -17.49
N MET A 58 3.93 -6.67 -17.36
CA MET A 58 3.12 -6.61 -16.14
C MET A 58 3.81 -7.23 -14.93
N ILE A 59 4.48 -8.37 -15.10
CA ILE A 59 5.28 -8.98 -14.02
C ILE A 59 6.38 -8.02 -13.57
N LEU A 60 7.14 -7.47 -14.52
CA LEU A 60 8.19 -6.52 -14.22
C LEU A 60 7.64 -5.26 -13.52
N PHE A 61 6.54 -4.72 -14.04
CA PHE A 61 5.85 -3.57 -13.45
C PHE A 61 5.43 -3.86 -12.01
N CYS A 62 4.75 -4.98 -11.73
CA CYS A 62 4.29 -5.33 -10.38
C CYS A 62 5.45 -5.51 -9.39
N LEU A 63 6.56 -6.15 -9.80
CA LEU A 63 7.74 -6.33 -8.95
C LEU A 63 8.38 -4.98 -8.59
N LEU A 64 8.56 -4.13 -9.58
CA LEU A 64 9.14 -2.81 -9.37
C LEU A 64 8.19 -1.89 -8.61
N LEU A 65 6.88 -1.93 -8.91
CA LEU A 65 5.88 -1.16 -8.19
C LEU A 65 5.88 -1.47 -6.70
N GLY A 66 6.02 -2.75 -6.31
CA GLY A 66 6.14 -3.14 -4.91
C GLY A 66 7.33 -2.49 -4.20
N VAL A 67 8.45 -2.31 -4.90
CA VAL A 67 9.63 -1.61 -4.36
C VAL A 67 9.40 -0.10 -4.30
N PHE A 68 8.86 0.50 -5.36
CA PHE A 68 8.61 1.94 -5.43
C PHE A 68 7.53 2.40 -4.45
N ALA A 69 6.53 1.56 -4.18
CA ALA A 69 5.46 1.87 -3.24
C ALA A 69 5.97 2.15 -1.83
N ILE A 70 7.02 1.43 -1.38
CA ILE A 70 7.64 1.65 -0.05
C ILE A 70 8.25 3.06 0.06
N GLY A 71 8.74 3.61 -1.06
CA GLY A 71 9.29 4.96 -1.13
C GLY A 71 8.28 6.04 -1.50
N ALA A 72 7.01 5.68 -1.68
CA ALA A 72 5.99 6.62 -2.10
C ALA A 72 5.67 7.65 -1.01
N PRO A 73 5.48 8.93 -1.36
CA PRO A 73 5.08 9.93 -0.39
C PRO A 73 3.65 9.65 0.11
N GLY A 74 3.41 9.87 1.41
CA GLY A 74 2.11 9.66 2.07
C GLY A 74 1.07 10.75 1.74
N VAL A 75 0.89 11.05 0.47
CA VAL A 75 -0.08 12.02 -0.06
C VAL A 75 -1.00 11.33 -1.08
N PRO A 76 -2.21 11.88 -1.33
CA PRO A 76 -3.09 11.33 -2.36
C PRO A 76 -2.38 11.20 -3.72
N GLY A 77 -2.47 10.02 -4.33
CA GLY A 77 -1.76 9.71 -5.58
C GLY A 77 -0.25 9.46 -5.44
N GLY A 78 0.27 9.35 -4.20
CA GLY A 78 1.71 9.20 -3.96
C GLY A 78 2.32 7.98 -4.64
N THR A 79 1.64 6.84 -4.65
CA THR A 79 2.11 5.63 -5.33
C THR A 79 2.24 5.82 -6.83
N VAL A 80 1.21 6.34 -7.50
CA VAL A 80 1.26 6.59 -8.95
C VAL A 80 2.30 7.66 -9.30
N MET A 81 2.49 8.66 -8.46
CA MET A 81 3.56 9.65 -8.65
C MET A 81 4.96 9.01 -8.54
N ALA A 82 5.16 8.13 -7.56
CA ALA A 82 6.43 7.42 -7.40
C ALA A 82 6.70 6.45 -8.57
N SER A 83 5.66 5.88 -9.16
CA SER A 83 5.74 4.88 -10.23
C SER A 83 5.65 5.48 -11.65
N LEU A 84 5.54 6.80 -11.82
CA LEU A 84 5.42 7.42 -13.16
C LEU A 84 6.49 6.95 -14.15
N GLY A 85 7.73 6.80 -13.69
CA GLY A 85 8.82 6.27 -14.48
C GLY A 85 8.62 4.82 -14.94
N LEU A 86 7.87 4.02 -14.16
CA LEU A 86 7.51 2.65 -14.56
C LEU A 86 6.35 2.66 -15.56
N ILE A 87 5.35 3.51 -15.35
CA ILE A 87 4.20 3.65 -16.24
C ILE A 87 4.66 4.09 -17.64
N THR A 88 5.56 5.07 -17.71
CA THR A 88 6.10 5.55 -18.98
C THR A 88 7.18 4.63 -19.55
N GLY A 89 8.18 4.25 -18.76
CA GLY A 89 9.36 3.54 -19.22
C GLY A 89 9.16 2.05 -19.46
N VAL A 90 8.38 1.36 -18.60
CA VAL A 90 8.14 -0.09 -18.73
C VAL A 90 6.90 -0.37 -19.57
N LEU A 91 5.81 0.34 -19.30
CA LEU A 91 4.53 0.11 -19.96
C LEU A 91 4.38 0.90 -21.27
N GLY A 92 5.11 2.00 -21.41
CA GLY A 92 5.13 2.82 -22.62
C GLY A 92 3.94 3.77 -22.73
N PHE A 93 3.37 4.19 -21.58
CA PHE A 93 2.28 5.18 -21.59
C PHE A 93 2.80 6.53 -22.07
N ASP A 94 1.99 7.18 -22.91
CA ASP A 94 2.19 8.55 -23.34
C ASP A 94 1.67 9.57 -22.29
N GLU A 95 1.72 10.85 -22.61
CA GLU A 95 1.25 11.92 -21.74
C GLU A 95 -0.25 11.79 -21.43
N THR A 96 -1.05 11.34 -22.40
CA THR A 96 -2.51 11.17 -22.23
C THR A 96 -2.81 10.05 -21.25
N GLY A 97 -2.17 8.88 -21.40
CA GLY A 97 -2.33 7.75 -20.50
C GLY A 97 -1.84 8.07 -19.09
N THR A 98 -0.72 8.77 -18.99
CA THR A 98 -0.15 9.22 -17.72
C THR A 98 -1.05 10.21 -16.99
N ALA A 99 -1.57 11.22 -17.71
CA ALA A 99 -2.51 12.19 -17.14
C ALA A 99 -3.82 11.54 -16.67
N LEU A 100 -4.31 10.55 -17.42
CA LEU A 100 -5.50 9.80 -17.04
C LEU A 100 -5.25 8.98 -15.76
N MET A 101 -4.09 8.31 -15.64
CA MET A 101 -3.72 7.59 -14.41
C MET A 101 -3.68 8.53 -13.21
N LEU A 102 -3.03 9.69 -13.31
CA LEU A 102 -2.99 10.68 -12.24
C LEU A 102 -4.39 11.16 -11.85
N THR A 103 -5.26 11.40 -12.82
CA THR A 103 -6.64 11.83 -12.59
C THR A 103 -7.46 10.76 -11.86
N ILE A 104 -7.35 9.51 -12.29
CA ILE A 104 -8.02 8.37 -11.64
C ILE A 104 -7.57 8.28 -10.18
N PHE A 105 -6.27 8.35 -9.92
CA PHE A 105 -5.75 8.26 -8.56
C PHE A 105 -6.16 9.45 -7.69
N ALA A 106 -6.24 10.65 -8.23
CA ALA A 106 -6.73 11.81 -7.49
C ALA A 106 -8.20 11.61 -6.98
N LEU A 107 -8.99 10.82 -7.72
CA LEU A 107 -10.40 10.57 -7.39
C LEU A 107 -10.61 9.34 -6.51
N GLN A 108 -9.83 8.27 -6.71
CA GLN A 108 -10.09 6.96 -6.10
C GLN A 108 -9.13 6.56 -4.97
N ASP A 109 -8.05 7.29 -4.74
CA ASP A 109 -7.00 6.94 -3.77
C ASP A 109 -7.52 6.64 -2.36
N SER A 110 -8.63 7.27 -1.96
CA SER A 110 -9.30 7.01 -0.69
C SER A 110 -9.73 5.55 -0.50
N PHE A 111 -10.10 4.85 -1.56
CA PHE A 111 -10.48 3.43 -1.50
C PHE A 111 -9.25 2.54 -1.30
N GLY A 112 -8.16 2.82 -2.03
CA GLY A 112 -6.87 2.14 -1.83
C GLY A 112 -6.33 2.35 -0.41
N THR A 113 -6.40 3.59 0.06
CA THR A 113 -5.99 3.97 1.43
C THR A 113 -6.84 3.24 2.50
N ALA A 114 -8.14 3.11 2.29
CA ALA A 114 -9.00 2.35 3.21
C ALA A 114 -8.57 0.88 3.32
N CYS A 115 -8.23 0.25 2.19
CA CYS A 115 -7.69 -1.11 2.17
C CYS A 115 -6.32 -1.19 2.87
N ASN A 116 -5.43 -0.22 2.65
CA ASN A 116 -4.12 -0.17 3.31
C ASN A 116 -4.30 -0.15 4.84
N VAL A 117 -5.08 0.79 5.36
CA VAL A 117 -5.31 0.96 6.80
C VAL A 117 -5.96 -0.27 7.44
N THR A 118 -6.91 -0.91 6.74
CA THR A 118 -7.53 -2.15 7.21
C THR A 118 -6.50 -3.28 7.28
N GLY A 119 -5.64 -3.40 6.28
CA GLY A 119 -4.56 -4.37 6.24
C GLY A 119 -3.51 -4.14 7.33
N ASP A 120 -3.17 -2.88 7.64
CA ASP A 120 -2.26 -2.53 8.74
C ASP A 120 -2.78 -3.05 10.09
N GLY A 121 -4.08 -2.90 10.34
CA GLY A 121 -4.74 -3.46 11.51
C GLY A 121 -4.67 -5.00 11.54
N ALA A 122 -4.96 -5.64 10.41
CA ALA A 122 -4.89 -7.10 10.28
C ALA A 122 -3.48 -7.64 10.51
N LEU A 123 -2.45 -7.00 9.96
CA LEU A 123 -1.04 -7.37 10.18
C LEU A 123 -0.64 -7.20 11.65
N THR A 124 -1.09 -6.13 12.30
CA THR A 124 -0.83 -5.90 13.73
C THR A 124 -1.51 -6.99 14.59
N LEU A 125 -2.71 -7.43 14.20
CA LEU A 125 -3.40 -8.55 14.85
C LEU A 125 -2.63 -9.87 14.68
N ILE A 126 -2.16 -10.18 13.48
CA ILE A 126 -1.34 -11.36 13.21
C ILE A 126 -0.05 -11.32 14.05
N LEU A 127 0.59 -10.16 14.14
CA LEU A 127 1.80 -9.97 14.92
C LEU A 127 1.55 -10.15 16.42
N THR A 128 0.42 -9.65 16.92
CA THR A 128 -0.02 -9.85 18.31
C THR A 128 -0.19 -11.34 18.61
N GLY A 129 -0.96 -12.06 17.79
CA GLY A 129 -1.16 -13.51 17.97
C GLY A 129 0.14 -14.32 17.87
N TYR A 130 1.06 -13.91 16.99
CA TYR A 130 2.38 -14.52 16.90
C TYR A 130 3.19 -14.31 18.20
N ALA A 131 3.22 -13.09 18.72
CA ALA A 131 3.95 -12.76 19.91
C ALA A 131 3.40 -13.52 21.15
N GLU A 132 2.08 -13.60 21.29
CA GLU A 132 1.43 -14.35 22.35
C GLU A 132 1.76 -15.85 22.26
N LYS A 133 1.62 -16.44 21.07
CA LYS A 133 1.92 -17.86 20.83
C LYS A 133 3.36 -18.24 21.19
N HIS A 134 4.30 -17.32 21.00
CA HIS A 134 5.73 -17.57 21.25
C HIS A 134 6.22 -17.02 22.60
N GLY A 135 5.31 -16.54 23.45
CA GLY A 135 5.64 -16.02 24.78
C GLY A 135 6.56 -14.80 24.77
N ILE A 136 6.49 -13.99 23.70
CA ILE A 136 7.28 -12.77 23.59
C ILE A 136 6.72 -11.74 24.56
N LYS A 137 7.55 -11.28 25.50
CA LYS A 137 7.15 -10.30 26.50
C LYS A 137 6.77 -8.97 25.87
N GLU A 138 5.77 -8.32 26.44
CA GLU A 138 5.39 -6.97 26.03
C GLU A 138 6.48 -5.96 26.41
N ALA A 139 6.91 -5.16 25.45
CA ALA A 139 7.88 -4.10 25.69
C ALA A 139 7.20 -2.91 26.39
N LYS A 140 7.65 -2.57 27.61
CA LYS A 140 7.19 -1.36 28.29
C LYS A 140 8.05 -0.18 27.85
N LEU A 141 7.42 0.99 27.71
CA LEU A 141 8.12 2.22 27.27
C LEU A 141 9.33 2.57 28.17
N GLY A 142 9.34 2.13 29.43
CA GLY A 142 10.46 2.28 30.36
C GLY A 142 11.62 1.28 30.18
N ASP A 143 11.45 0.24 29.35
CA ASP A 143 12.50 -0.76 29.15
C ASP A 143 13.44 -0.37 27.97
N VAL A 144 13.11 0.72 27.25
CA VAL A 144 13.80 1.18 26.02
C VAL A 144 14.55 2.51 26.24
N LEU A 145 14.38 3.12 27.39
CA LEU A 145 15.07 4.34 27.84
C LEU A 145 16.09 4.04 28.92
#